data_9b91249e41122122bf22c15d049beed4
#
_entry.id   9b91249e41122122bf22c15d049beed4
#
_cell.length_a   1.000
_cell.length_b   1.000
_cell.length_c   1.000
_cell.angle_alpha   90.00
_cell.angle_beta   90.00
_cell.angle_gamma   90.00
#
_symmetry.space_group_name_H-M   'P 1'
#
loop_
_entity.id
_entity.type
_entity.pdbx_description
1 polymer ?
#
loop_
_entity_poly.entity_id
_entity_poly.type
_entity_poly.pdbx_seq_one_letter_code
_entity_poly.pdbx_strand_id
1 'polypeptide(L)'
;MNCRSMRWVVGLLITLTFIFASPDIVYSEETLMGHHMRGGCMKSAQTSRCDGKIIHQLFDNHHQIRRSVEEIPGGIRAVTESDHSEVAALIQEHVSRMYKRIENGQRIPMMMMSSTLPIMVQNSDLYHRKLEMTSQGIVVTETSNDPDLVSVIREHAIEVTEFVDEGRRGMKSGMMR
;
A
#
# COMPACT_ATOMS: atom_id res chain seq x y z
N MET A 1 -67.24 -46.24 1.95
CA MET A 1 -66.35 -47.22 2.57
C MET A 1 -64.90 -46.74 2.44
N ASN A 2 -64.23 -46.72 3.53
CA ASN A 2 -62.80 -46.42 3.79
C ASN A 2 -62.33 -44.96 3.64
N CYS A 3 -62.48 -44.32 4.75
CA CYS A 3 -61.77 -43.13 5.19
C CYS A 3 -60.26 -43.46 5.40
N ARG A 4 -59.35 -42.80 4.72
CA ARG A 4 -57.91 -42.82 5.06
C ARG A 4 -57.46 -41.41 5.38
N SER A 5 -57.18 -41.23 6.65
CA SER A 5 -56.64 -40.07 7.31
C SER A 5 -55.28 -39.67 6.73
N MET A 6 -55.20 -38.46 6.22
CA MET A 6 -53.94 -37.83 5.77
C MET A 6 -53.35 -37.06 6.91
N ARG A 7 -52.29 -37.67 7.51
CA ARG A 7 -51.47 -37.04 8.57
C ARG A 7 -50.59 -35.96 7.95
N TRP A 8 -50.89 -34.73 8.31
CA TRP A 8 -50.01 -33.58 8.01
C TRP A 8 -48.76 -33.67 8.87
N VAL A 9 -47.61 -33.89 8.22
CA VAL A 9 -46.32 -33.76 8.85
C VAL A 9 -45.91 -32.27 8.67
N VAL A 10 -45.99 -31.56 9.79
CA VAL A 10 -45.46 -30.17 9.86
C VAL A 10 -43.92 -30.28 9.92
N GLY A 11 -43.29 -30.12 8.79
CA GLY A 11 -41.83 -29.97 8.71
C GLY A 11 -41.44 -28.61 9.23
N LEU A 12 -40.81 -28.59 10.40
CA LEU A 12 -40.18 -27.41 10.99
C LEU A 12 -38.91 -27.09 10.19
N LEU A 13 -39.00 -26.14 9.25
CA LEU A 13 -37.89 -25.59 8.53
C LEU A 13 -37.16 -24.64 9.50
N ILE A 14 -36.09 -25.13 10.12
CA ILE A 14 -35.14 -24.30 10.85
C ILE A 14 -34.26 -23.63 9.79
N THR A 15 -34.60 -22.39 9.46
CA THR A 15 -33.71 -21.52 8.68
C THR A 15 -32.56 -21.08 9.56
N LEU A 16 -31.39 -21.72 9.37
CA LEU A 16 -30.13 -21.31 9.98
C LEU A 16 -29.67 -20.03 9.25
N THR A 17 -30.03 -18.89 9.80
CA THR A 17 -29.44 -17.61 9.35
C THR A 17 -28.00 -17.55 9.82
N PHE A 18 -27.07 -17.82 8.91
CA PHE A 18 -25.66 -17.51 9.10
C PHE A 18 -25.53 -15.99 9.10
N ILE A 19 -25.43 -15.40 10.29
CA ILE A 19 -24.99 -14.04 10.47
C ILE A 19 -23.47 -14.07 10.20
N PHE A 20 -23.07 -13.64 9.01
CA PHE A 20 -21.68 -13.29 8.75
C PHE A 20 -21.40 -12.03 9.56
N ALA A 21 -20.88 -12.21 10.76
CA ALA A 21 -20.22 -11.13 11.47
C ALA A 21 -18.92 -10.82 10.71
N SER A 22 -18.91 -9.71 10.00
CA SER A 22 -17.68 -9.12 9.53
C SER A 22 -16.82 -8.83 10.75
N PRO A 23 -15.54 -9.22 10.77
CA PRO A 23 -14.64 -8.74 11.82
C PRO A 23 -14.44 -7.25 11.57
N ASP A 24 -15.17 -6.43 12.32
CA ASP A 24 -14.79 -5.04 12.51
C ASP A 24 -13.37 -5.04 13.04
N ILE A 25 -12.44 -4.53 12.24
CA ILE A 25 -11.08 -4.26 12.70
C ILE A 25 -11.20 -3.11 13.68
N VAL A 26 -11.38 -3.47 14.94
CA VAL A 26 -11.26 -2.54 16.06
C VAL A 26 -9.78 -2.14 16.10
N TYR A 27 -9.49 -0.93 15.65
CA TYR A 27 -8.25 -0.26 15.98
C TYR A 27 -8.24 -0.04 17.48
N SER A 28 -7.58 -0.92 18.19
CA SER A 28 -7.27 -0.68 19.59
C SER A 28 -6.28 0.48 19.66
N GLU A 29 -6.78 1.67 19.99
CA GLU A 29 -5.97 2.75 20.52
C GLU A 29 -5.50 2.34 21.93
N GLU A 30 -4.51 1.49 22.03
CA GLU A 30 -3.81 1.27 23.29
C GLU A 30 -2.30 1.39 23.11
N THR A 31 -1.83 2.52 23.62
CA THR A 31 -0.57 2.67 24.36
C THR A 31 0.72 2.31 23.61
N LEU A 32 1.16 3.17 22.71
CA LEU A 32 2.57 3.35 22.44
C LEU A 32 3.08 4.61 23.18
N MET A 33 3.12 4.50 24.52
CA MET A 33 3.98 5.37 25.31
C MET A 33 5.43 4.93 25.12
N GLY A 34 6.22 5.83 24.57
CA GLY A 34 7.63 5.89 24.88
C GLY A 34 8.62 5.48 23.81
N HIS A 35 8.58 6.12 22.64
CA HIS A 35 9.86 6.45 21.99
C HIS A 35 9.77 7.90 21.54
N HIS A 36 10.62 8.73 22.10
CA HIS A 36 10.82 10.12 21.76
C HIS A 36 11.21 10.25 20.28
N MET A 37 10.23 10.25 19.37
CA MET A 37 10.41 10.82 18.04
C MET A 37 10.38 12.33 18.18
N ARG A 38 11.57 12.92 18.26
CA ARG A 38 11.79 14.36 18.18
C ARG A 38 11.23 14.88 16.86
N GLY A 39 10.19 15.69 16.93
CA GLY A 39 9.81 16.61 15.88
C GLY A 39 8.69 16.11 14.97
N GLY A 40 7.45 16.06 15.47
CA GLY A 40 6.26 15.89 14.67
C GLY A 40 6.15 16.95 13.60
N CYS A 41 6.16 16.52 12.35
CA CYS A 41 5.93 17.34 11.17
C CYS A 41 4.42 17.58 11.01
N MET A 42 3.88 18.56 11.72
CA MET A 42 2.44 18.85 11.74
C MET A 42 2.11 20.24 11.22
N LYS A 43 2.24 20.47 9.88
CA LYS A 43 1.48 21.52 9.15
C LYS A 43 1.77 21.36 7.65
N SER A 44 0.80 21.62 6.75
CA SER A 44 0.81 21.22 5.33
C SER A 44 2.04 21.61 4.48
N ALA A 45 2.60 22.79 4.62
CA ALA A 45 3.83 23.19 3.93
C ALA A 45 5.08 22.51 4.52
N GLN A 46 5.05 22.14 5.79
CA GLN A 46 6.08 21.43 6.52
C GLN A 46 6.08 19.94 6.15
N THR A 47 4.91 19.38 5.80
CA THR A 47 4.73 17.98 5.38
C THR A 47 5.51 17.68 4.10
N SER A 48 5.48 18.56 3.09
CA SER A 48 6.23 18.35 1.85
C SER A 48 7.76 18.41 2.04
N ARG A 49 8.25 19.21 2.99
CA ARG A 49 9.68 19.23 3.34
C ARG A 49 10.11 17.98 4.09
N CYS A 50 9.20 17.41 4.90
CA CYS A 50 9.47 16.16 5.62
C CYS A 50 9.51 14.99 4.65
N ASP A 51 8.56 14.91 3.71
CA ASP A 51 8.57 13.85 2.71
C ASP A 51 9.86 13.91 1.86
N GLY A 52 10.30 15.09 1.47
CA GLY A 52 11.58 15.28 0.79
C GLY A 52 12.77 14.77 1.60
N LYS A 53 12.80 15.03 2.93
CA LYS A 53 13.87 14.51 3.79
C LYS A 53 13.87 13.00 3.87
N ILE A 54 12.68 12.38 4.03
CA ILE A 54 12.54 10.92 4.07
C ILE A 54 13.06 10.29 2.78
N ILE A 55 12.64 10.81 1.62
CA ILE A 55 13.12 10.33 0.33
C ILE A 55 14.65 10.45 0.22
N HIS A 56 15.23 11.58 0.62
CA HIS A 56 16.68 11.75 0.61
C HIS A 56 17.39 10.75 1.51
N GLN A 57 16.89 10.50 2.71
CA GLN A 57 17.41 9.49 3.63
C GLN A 57 17.30 8.07 3.05
N LEU A 58 16.21 7.73 2.38
CA LEU A 58 16.07 6.44 1.70
C LEU A 58 17.09 6.27 0.58
N PHE A 59 17.31 7.31 -0.24
CA PHE A 59 18.36 7.28 -1.27
C PHE A 59 19.77 7.17 -0.70
N ASP A 60 20.05 7.84 0.42
CA ASP A 60 21.37 7.77 1.06
C ASP A 60 21.63 6.39 1.70
N ASN A 61 20.56 5.67 2.07
CA ASN A 61 20.62 4.34 2.67
C ASN A 61 20.15 3.22 1.72
N HIS A 62 20.03 3.48 0.42
CA HIS A 62 19.45 2.52 -0.53
C HIS A 62 20.13 1.15 -0.51
N HIS A 63 21.44 1.09 -0.28
CA HIS A 63 22.22 -0.13 -0.16
C HIS A 63 21.84 -1.03 1.04
N GLN A 64 21.06 -0.51 1.99
CA GLN A 64 20.51 -1.23 3.14
C GLN A 64 19.07 -1.70 2.89
N ILE A 65 18.52 -1.42 1.71
CA ILE A 65 17.14 -1.78 1.35
C ILE A 65 17.18 -3.01 0.46
N ARG A 66 16.35 -3.98 0.79
CA ARG A 66 16.06 -5.13 -0.07
C ARG A 66 14.67 -4.99 -0.64
N ARG A 67 14.54 -5.25 -1.93
CA ARG A 67 13.26 -5.22 -2.62
C ARG A 67 13.09 -6.45 -3.49
N SER A 68 11.89 -7.01 -3.48
CA SER A 68 11.44 -8.04 -4.41
C SER A 68 10.07 -7.68 -4.97
N VAL A 69 9.86 -7.97 -6.24
CA VAL A 69 8.59 -7.74 -6.93
C VAL A 69 8.15 -9.03 -7.59
N GLU A 70 6.91 -9.40 -7.36
CA GLU A 70 6.23 -10.53 -7.98
C GLU A 70 5.09 -9.99 -8.84
N GLU A 71 5.05 -10.38 -10.10
CA GLU A 71 3.89 -10.14 -10.94
C GLU A 71 2.77 -11.11 -10.57
N ILE A 72 1.60 -10.55 -10.31
CA ILE A 72 0.39 -11.30 -9.99
C ILE A 72 -0.70 -11.01 -11.03
N PRO A 73 -1.77 -11.82 -11.10
CA PRO A 73 -2.90 -11.52 -11.96
C PRO A 73 -3.44 -10.10 -11.71
N GLY A 74 -3.43 -9.28 -12.75
CA GLY A 74 -3.91 -7.90 -12.68
C GLY A 74 -2.98 -6.90 -12.00
N GLY A 75 -1.72 -7.23 -11.69
CA GLY A 75 -0.82 -6.26 -11.05
C GLY A 75 0.48 -6.84 -10.51
N ILE A 76 0.89 -6.33 -9.33
CA ILE A 76 2.13 -6.72 -8.66
C ILE A 76 1.92 -6.91 -7.14
N ARG A 77 2.84 -7.67 -6.54
CA ARG A 77 3.09 -7.70 -5.12
C ARG A 77 4.56 -7.37 -4.88
N ALA A 78 4.85 -6.33 -4.14
CA ALA A 78 6.21 -5.88 -3.85
C ALA A 78 6.49 -5.91 -2.35
N VAL A 79 7.65 -6.45 -1.98
CA VAL A 79 8.16 -6.45 -0.61
C VAL A 79 9.37 -5.53 -0.56
N THR A 80 9.40 -4.57 0.36
CA THR A 80 10.51 -3.64 0.54
C THR A 80 10.87 -3.61 2.02
N GLU A 81 12.08 -4.01 2.36
CA GLU A 81 12.52 -4.26 3.72
C GLU A 81 13.97 -3.83 3.96
N SER A 82 14.33 -3.65 5.24
CA SER A 82 15.69 -3.43 5.71
C SER A 82 15.91 -4.11 7.04
N ASP A 83 17.12 -4.65 7.25
CA ASP A 83 17.55 -5.18 8.55
C ASP A 83 17.87 -4.06 9.56
N HIS A 84 18.01 -2.83 9.08
CA HIS A 84 18.19 -1.64 9.90
C HIS A 84 16.83 -1.05 10.27
N SER A 85 16.49 -1.08 11.55
CA SER A 85 15.18 -0.64 12.06
C SER A 85 14.83 0.81 11.70
N GLU A 86 15.82 1.69 11.66
CA GLU A 86 15.63 3.10 11.26
C GLU A 86 15.26 3.21 9.78
N VAL A 87 15.88 2.42 8.90
CA VAL A 87 15.57 2.39 7.47
C VAL A 87 14.22 1.73 7.22
N ALA A 88 13.92 0.65 7.94
CA ALA A 88 12.60 0.01 7.90
C ALA A 88 11.48 1.00 8.27
N ALA A 89 11.67 1.79 9.31
CA ALA A 89 10.72 2.84 9.70
C ALA A 89 10.56 3.93 8.63
N LEU A 90 11.66 4.35 7.98
CA LEU A 90 11.61 5.31 6.88
C LEU A 90 10.83 4.75 5.66
N ILE A 91 11.03 3.47 5.33
CA ILE A 91 10.27 2.79 4.26
C ILE A 91 8.76 2.83 4.58
N GLN A 92 8.39 2.40 5.77
CA GLN A 92 7.00 2.37 6.22
C GLN A 92 6.38 3.77 6.21
N GLU A 93 7.07 4.77 6.75
CA GLU A 93 6.61 6.15 6.80
C GLU A 93 6.45 6.73 5.39
N HIS A 94 7.44 6.54 4.51
CA HIS A 94 7.40 7.03 3.13
C HIS A 94 6.19 6.48 2.38
N VAL A 95 6.07 5.16 2.31
CA VAL A 95 5.01 4.51 1.53
C VAL A 95 3.64 4.88 2.07
N SER A 96 3.43 4.80 3.39
CA SER A 96 2.15 5.16 4.00
C SER A 96 1.74 6.60 3.71
N ARG A 97 2.69 7.55 3.76
CA ARG A 97 2.43 8.96 3.44
C ARG A 97 2.08 9.16 1.96
N MET A 98 2.78 8.46 1.05
CA MET A 98 2.50 8.58 -0.38
C MET A 98 1.10 8.07 -0.72
N TYR A 99 0.72 6.92 -0.20
CA TYR A 99 -0.63 6.37 -0.41
C TYR A 99 -1.72 7.27 0.18
N LYS A 100 -1.52 7.78 1.38
CA LYS A 100 -2.45 8.75 1.99
C LYS A 100 -2.60 10.03 1.16
N ARG A 101 -1.54 10.49 0.50
CA ARG A 101 -1.61 11.63 -0.42
C ARG A 101 -2.43 11.31 -1.67
N ILE A 102 -2.22 10.13 -2.25
CA ILE A 102 -3.00 9.66 -3.40
C ILE A 102 -4.49 9.60 -3.04
N GLU A 103 -4.84 8.98 -1.92
CA GLU A 103 -6.23 8.88 -1.43
C GLU A 103 -6.91 10.23 -1.22
N ASN A 104 -6.15 11.23 -0.78
CA ASN A 104 -6.66 12.58 -0.52
C ASN A 104 -6.50 13.53 -1.73
N GLY A 105 -6.09 13.06 -2.90
CA GLY A 105 -5.85 13.88 -4.09
C GLY A 105 -4.76 14.95 -3.87
N GLN A 106 -3.81 14.69 -2.95
CA GLN A 106 -2.77 15.66 -2.60
C GLN A 106 -1.56 15.48 -3.51
N ARG A 107 -0.87 16.59 -3.79
CA ARG A 107 0.37 16.57 -4.57
C ARG A 107 1.43 15.69 -3.91
N ILE A 108 2.03 14.79 -4.70
CA ILE A 108 3.18 13.99 -4.29
C ILE A 108 4.46 14.80 -4.55
N PRO A 109 5.31 15.02 -3.53
CA PRO A 109 6.62 15.62 -3.72
C PRO A 109 7.48 14.78 -4.66
N MET A 110 8.24 15.46 -5.53
CA MET A 110 9.15 14.83 -6.48
C MET A 110 8.47 13.93 -7.55
N MET A 111 7.14 14.03 -7.72
CA MET A 111 6.39 13.27 -8.73
C MET A 111 6.97 13.41 -10.15
N MET A 112 7.59 14.55 -10.45
CA MET A 112 8.24 14.81 -11.75
C MET A 112 9.50 13.96 -12.01
N MET A 113 9.95 13.20 -11.01
CA MET A 113 11.11 12.30 -11.13
C MET A 113 10.70 10.89 -11.53
N SER A 114 9.41 10.63 -11.65
CA SER A 114 8.82 9.37 -12.04
C SER A 114 8.00 9.57 -13.32
N SER A 115 8.17 8.70 -14.29
CA SER A 115 7.39 8.70 -15.53
C SER A 115 5.98 8.13 -15.29
N THR A 116 5.81 7.28 -14.31
CA THR A 116 4.60 6.50 -14.04
C THR A 116 3.70 7.13 -12.97
N LEU A 117 4.27 7.74 -11.94
CA LEU A 117 3.51 8.33 -10.83
C LEU A 117 2.43 9.35 -11.26
N PRO A 118 2.67 10.26 -12.22
CA PRO A 118 1.62 11.16 -12.70
C PRO A 118 0.39 10.41 -13.23
N ILE A 119 0.62 9.32 -13.97
CA ILE A 119 -0.44 8.47 -14.55
C ILE A 119 -1.20 7.75 -13.43
N MET A 120 -0.48 7.16 -12.46
CA MET A 120 -1.08 6.46 -11.32
C MET A 120 -1.92 7.40 -10.44
N VAL A 121 -1.43 8.61 -10.18
CA VAL A 121 -2.18 9.60 -9.40
C VAL A 121 -3.46 10.03 -10.12
N GLN A 122 -3.36 10.26 -11.43
CA GLN A 122 -4.52 10.66 -12.24
C GLN A 122 -5.60 9.58 -12.32
N ASN A 123 -5.20 8.31 -12.24
CA ASN A 123 -6.08 7.14 -12.33
C ASN A 123 -6.22 6.42 -10.97
N SER A 124 -6.09 7.15 -9.88
CA SER A 124 -6.03 6.57 -8.52
C SER A 124 -7.27 5.75 -8.13
N ASP A 125 -8.42 6.03 -8.73
CA ASP A 125 -9.68 5.34 -8.48
C ASP A 125 -9.85 4.05 -9.32
N LEU A 126 -8.96 3.80 -10.30
CA LEU A 126 -9.03 2.69 -11.23
C LEU A 126 -8.17 1.49 -10.82
N TYR A 127 -7.46 1.57 -9.70
CA TYR A 127 -6.67 0.46 -9.17
C TYR A 127 -6.78 0.32 -7.66
N HIS A 128 -6.64 -0.91 -7.19
CA HIS A 128 -6.69 -1.26 -5.77
C HIS A 128 -5.29 -1.29 -5.19
N ARG A 129 -5.16 -0.81 -3.97
CA ARG A 129 -3.91 -0.74 -3.21
C ARG A 129 -4.10 -1.39 -1.85
N LYS A 130 -3.22 -2.30 -1.50
CA LYS A 130 -3.17 -2.90 -0.17
C LYS A 130 -1.77 -2.74 0.40
N LEU A 131 -1.69 -2.22 1.63
CA LEU A 131 -0.45 -2.07 2.40
C LEU A 131 -0.48 -3.02 3.58
N GLU A 132 0.63 -3.74 3.78
CA GLU A 132 0.81 -4.63 4.93
C GLU A 132 2.17 -4.32 5.57
N MET A 133 2.15 -3.83 6.81
CA MET A 133 3.38 -3.57 7.55
C MET A 133 4.02 -4.88 7.97
N THR A 134 5.35 -4.97 7.82
CA THR A 134 6.15 -6.07 8.38
C THR A 134 7.04 -5.52 9.49
N SER A 135 7.73 -6.39 10.24
CA SER A 135 8.70 -5.94 11.23
C SER A 135 9.91 -5.23 10.63
N GLN A 136 10.17 -5.44 9.33
CA GLN A 136 11.35 -4.94 8.62
C GLN A 136 11.02 -3.97 7.48
N GLY A 137 9.74 -3.66 7.25
CA GLY A 137 9.36 -2.79 6.14
C GLY A 137 7.88 -2.91 5.78
N ILE A 138 7.59 -3.10 4.49
CA ILE A 138 6.22 -3.07 3.98
C ILE A 138 6.04 -4.01 2.79
N VAL A 139 4.84 -4.57 2.69
CA VAL A 139 4.34 -5.24 1.49
C VAL A 139 3.28 -4.37 0.84
N VAL A 140 3.41 -4.18 -0.45
CA VAL A 140 2.48 -3.43 -1.29
C VAL A 140 1.89 -4.38 -2.32
N THR A 141 0.57 -4.42 -2.43
CA THR A 141 -0.13 -5.11 -3.52
C THR A 141 -0.94 -4.08 -4.29
N GLU A 142 -0.72 -3.99 -5.60
CA GLU A 142 -1.43 -3.10 -6.50
C GLU A 142 -2.01 -3.88 -7.67
N THR A 143 -3.31 -3.70 -7.90
CA THR A 143 -4.03 -4.43 -8.97
C THR A 143 -5.05 -3.53 -9.65
N SER A 144 -5.26 -3.76 -10.96
CA SER A 144 -6.32 -3.12 -11.74
C SER A 144 -6.99 -4.14 -12.67
N ASN A 145 -8.21 -3.83 -13.07
CA ASN A 145 -8.91 -4.53 -14.15
C ASN A 145 -8.61 -3.92 -15.53
N ASP A 146 -7.97 -2.74 -15.56
CA ASP A 146 -7.56 -2.05 -16.77
C ASP A 146 -6.16 -2.54 -17.18
N PRO A 147 -5.99 -3.19 -18.37
CA PRO A 147 -4.71 -3.72 -18.82
C PRO A 147 -3.63 -2.64 -19.01
N ASP A 148 -4.02 -1.45 -19.44
CA ASP A 148 -3.09 -0.34 -19.64
C ASP A 148 -2.56 0.15 -18.28
N LEU A 149 -3.42 0.23 -17.29
CA LEU A 149 -3.01 0.61 -15.93
C LEU A 149 -2.20 -0.50 -15.24
N VAL A 150 -2.47 -1.78 -15.52
CA VAL A 150 -1.61 -2.90 -15.06
C VAL A 150 -0.19 -2.74 -15.59
N SER A 151 -0.05 -2.34 -16.85
CA SER A 151 1.27 -2.09 -17.46
C SER A 151 1.99 -0.93 -16.75
N VAL A 152 1.29 0.17 -16.45
CA VAL A 152 1.84 1.31 -15.70
C VAL A 152 2.24 0.90 -14.27
N ILE A 153 1.44 0.10 -13.58
CA ILE A 153 1.75 -0.43 -12.24
C ILE A 153 3.05 -1.25 -12.27
N ARG A 154 3.21 -2.12 -13.27
CA ARG A 154 4.43 -2.92 -13.44
C ARG A 154 5.65 -2.06 -13.75
N GLU A 155 5.50 -1.08 -14.63
CA GLU A 155 6.58 -0.14 -14.95
C GLU A 155 6.97 0.70 -13.73
N HIS A 156 6.00 1.14 -12.93
CA HIS A 156 6.28 1.82 -11.66
C HIS A 156 7.06 0.92 -10.69
N ALA A 157 6.74 -0.36 -10.60
CA ALA A 157 7.48 -1.29 -9.76
C ALA A 157 8.94 -1.44 -10.20
N ILE A 158 9.22 -1.44 -11.51
CA ILE A 158 10.57 -1.44 -12.08
C ILE A 158 11.29 -0.14 -11.72
N GLU A 159 10.66 1.01 -11.93
CA GLU A 159 11.20 2.34 -11.62
C GLU A 159 11.60 2.45 -10.14
N VAL A 160 10.74 1.99 -9.22
CA VAL A 160 11.05 1.97 -7.79
C VAL A 160 12.20 1.01 -7.47
N THR A 161 12.32 -0.12 -8.17
CA THR A 161 13.44 -1.05 -8.01
C THR A 161 14.75 -0.39 -8.42
N GLU A 162 14.77 0.34 -9.53
CA GLU A 162 15.94 1.12 -9.96
C GLU A 162 16.35 2.17 -8.91
N PHE A 163 15.39 2.82 -8.25
CA PHE A 163 15.68 3.75 -7.15
C PHE A 163 16.32 3.05 -5.94
N VAL A 164 15.92 1.83 -5.64
CA VAL A 164 16.53 1.02 -4.58
C VAL A 164 17.93 0.57 -4.97
N ASP A 165 18.13 0.12 -6.20
CA ASP A 165 19.42 -0.41 -6.65
C ASP A 165 20.47 0.69 -6.86
N GLU A 166 20.07 1.82 -7.43
CA GLU A 166 20.97 2.89 -7.87
C GLU A 166 20.96 4.14 -6.97
N GLY A 167 20.01 4.22 -6.03
CA GLY A 167 19.82 5.39 -5.19
C GLY A 167 19.57 6.65 -6.00
N ARG A 168 20.28 7.72 -5.70
CA ARG A 168 20.12 9.01 -6.43
C ARG A 168 20.45 8.95 -7.92
N ARG A 169 21.18 7.94 -8.39
CA ARG A 169 21.48 7.79 -9.82
C ARG A 169 20.27 7.31 -10.61
N GLY A 170 19.45 6.45 -10.03
CA GLY A 170 18.19 5.99 -10.64
C GLY A 170 17.21 7.13 -10.96
N MET A 171 17.27 8.25 -10.21
CA MET A 171 16.48 9.44 -10.51
C MET A 171 16.75 10.06 -11.90
N LYS A 172 17.99 9.93 -12.41
CA LYS A 172 18.36 10.45 -13.72
C LYS A 172 17.85 9.56 -14.86
N SER A 173 17.76 8.27 -14.65
CA SER A 173 17.23 7.30 -15.63
C SER A 173 15.73 7.50 -15.87
N GLY A 174 14.95 7.73 -14.80
CA GLY A 174 13.50 7.97 -14.90
C GLY A 174 13.13 9.26 -15.65
N MET A 175 13.98 10.30 -15.61
CA MET A 175 13.75 11.55 -16.35
C MET A 175 14.05 11.47 -17.86
N MET A 176 14.70 10.41 -18.33
CA MET A 176 15.12 10.23 -19.72
C MET A 176 14.25 9.22 -20.52
N ARG A 177 13.24 8.66 -19.89
CA ARG A 177 12.22 7.79 -20.49
C ARG A 177 10.93 8.57 -20.71
#